data_1b7c93cd075c466f6ffcacd797340421
#
_entry.id   1b7c93cd075c466f6ffcacd797340421
#
_cell.length_a   1.000
_cell.length_b   1.000
_cell.length_c   1.000
_cell.angle_alpha   90.00
_cell.angle_beta   90.00
_cell.angle_gamma   90.00
#
_symmetry.space_group_name_H-M   'P 1'
#
loop_
_entity.id
_entity.type
_entity.pdbx_description
1 polymer ?
#
loop_
_entity_poly.entity_id
_entity_poly.type
_entity_poly.pdbx_seq_one_letter_code
_entity_poly.pdbx_strand_id
1 'polypeptide(L)'
;KQQVMREIVDLLSILDNEEAKFRWGEKGLACSSVDVSHVAMLEMMVADECFETYEVEPMEIGIDLRKLGEVLALAGPNDLIELDYDQATSSMVVHVSEVRRTIRGLDVSMIEEVKLPSLDFEGMKVVISTEKFARSFKAAKLGGDLVDLSVDASHFAVRSGEPTGE
;
A
#
# COMPACT_ATOMS: atom_id res chain seq x y z
N LYS A 1 15.13 -6.46 -1.30
CA LYS A 1 15.07 -6.95 0.11
C LYS A 1 13.67 -7.50 0.36
N GLN A 2 13.58 -8.69 0.93
CA GLN A 2 12.33 -9.34 1.28
C GLN A 2 11.36 -8.41 2.04
N GLN A 3 11.87 -7.65 2.98
CA GLN A 3 11.10 -6.75 3.83
C GLN A 3 10.30 -5.71 3.03
N VAL A 4 10.86 -5.15 1.96
CA VAL A 4 10.21 -4.12 1.14
C VAL A 4 8.93 -4.65 0.50
N MET A 5 8.99 -5.82 -0.15
CA MET A 5 7.80 -6.39 -0.81
C MET A 5 6.72 -6.81 0.19
N ARG A 6 7.10 -7.31 1.37
CA ARG A 6 6.15 -7.61 2.44
C ARG A 6 5.46 -6.35 2.94
N GLU A 7 6.23 -5.31 3.24
CA GLU A 7 5.68 -4.03 3.69
C GLU A 7 4.70 -3.42 2.66
N ILE A 8 5.01 -3.54 1.37
CA ILE A 8 4.09 -3.11 0.29
C ILE A 8 2.78 -3.89 0.36
N VAL A 9 2.85 -5.22 0.40
CA VAL A 9 1.65 -6.06 0.43
C VAL A 9 0.86 -5.84 1.71
N ASP A 10 1.51 -5.76 2.87
CA ASP A 10 0.88 -5.52 4.17
C ASP A 10 0.14 -4.18 4.18
N LEU A 11 0.75 -3.12 3.64
CA LEU A 11 0.14 -1.80 3.56
C LEU A 11 -1.07 -1.79 2.61
N LEU A 12 -0.96 -2.38 1.43
CA LEU A 12 -2.06 -2.43 0.46
C LEU A 12 -3.23 -3.27 0.98
N SER A 13 -2.95 -4.33 1.74
CA SER A 13 -3.96 -5.21 2.32
C SER A 13 -4.78 -4.57 3.45
N ILE A 14 -4.34 -3.41 3.99
CA ILE A 14 -5.11 -2.65 5.00
C ILE A 14 -6.48 -2.19 4.44
N LEU A 15 -6.56 -2.00 3.14
CA LEU A 15 -7.77 -1.48 2.49
C LEU A 15 -8.86 -2.53 2.25
N ASP A 16 -8.70 -3.75 2.77
CA ASP A 16 -9.63 -4.87 2.55
C ASP A 16 -9.94 -5.11 1.06
N ASN A 17 -8.96 -4.85 0.21
CA ASN A 17 -8.98 -5.12 -1.22
C ASN A 17 -7.93 -6.18 -1.54
N GLU A 18 -8.33 -7.22 -2.26
CA GLU A 18 -7.43 -8.30 -2.67
C GLU A 18 -6.63 -7.96 -3.93
N GLU A 19 -6.91 -6.83 -4.58
CA GLU A 19 -6.32 -6.47 -5.86
C GLU A 19 -5.59 -5.13 -5.78
N ALA A 20 -4.43 -5.05 -6.43
CA ALA A 20 -3.68 -3.81 -6.56
C ALA A 20 -3.05 -3.68 -7.93
N LYS A 21 -2.91 -2.43 -8.38
CA LYS A 21 -2.20 -2.08 -9.59
C LYS A 21 -0.75 -1.77 -9.27
N PHE A 22 0.17 -2.48 -9.91
CA PHE A 22 1.61 -2.26 -9.82
C PHE A 22 2.11 -1.67 -11.13
N ARG A 23 2.78 -0.52 -11.05
CA ARG A 23 3.44 0.15 -12.17
C ARG A 23 4.93 0.19 -11.92
N TRP A 24 5.65 -0.56 -12.72
CA TRP A 24 7.11 -0.56 -12.70
C TRP A 24 7.62 0.49 -13.68
N GLY A 25 8.52 1.35 -13.25
CA GLY A 25 9.11 2.40 -14.06
C GLY A 25 10.55 2.66 -13.70
N GLU A 26 11.23 3.52 -14.42
CA GLU A 26 12.66 3.83 -14.23
C GLU A 26 13.01 4.30 -12.80
N LYS A 27 12.06 4.93 -12.11
CA LYS A 27 12.26 5.52 -10.77
C LYS A 27 11.81 4.62 -9.62
N GLY A 28 11.34 3.42 -9.92
CA GLY A 28 10.85 2.49 -8.93
C GLY A 28 9.45 1.94 -9.22
N LEU A 29 8.83 1.41 -8.20
CA LEU A 29 7.53 0.78 -8.22
C LEU A 29 6.47 1.71 -7.64
N ALA A 30 5.47 2.07 -8.45
CA ALA A 30 4.25 2.72 -7.98
C ALA A 30 3.15 1.67 -7.76
N CYS A 31 2.47 1.75 -6.63
CA CYS A 31 1.35 0.87 -6.28
C CYS A 31 0.16 1.70 -5.87
N SER A 32 -1.02 1.29 -6.27
CA SER A 32 -2.27 1.91 -5.83
C SER A 32 -3.34 0.86 -5.54
N SER A 33 -4.13 1.11 -4.53
CA SER A 33 -5.30 0.30 -4.18
C SER A 33 -6.38 1.20 -3.56
N VAL A 34 -7.63 0.80 -3.74
CA VAL A 34 -8.82 1.50 -3.22
C VAL A 34 -9.65 0.48 -2.48
N ASP A 35 -10.23 0.83 -1.36
CA ASP A 35 -11.13 -0.06 -0.63
C ASP A 35 -12.44 -0.30 -1.40
N VAL A 36 -13.10 -1.41 -1.11
CA VAL A 36 -14.34 -1.84 -1.80
C VAL A 36 -15.48 -0.80 -1.66
N SER A 37 -15.45 0.00 -0.60
CA SER A 37 -16.45 1.05 -0.32
C SER A 37 -16.10 2.41 -0.92
N HIS A 38 -14.94 2.55 -1.55
CA HIS A 38 -14.40 3.79 -2.14
C HIS A 38 -14.28 4.96 -1.14
N VAL A 39 -14.01 4.66 0.12
CA VAL A 39 -13.83 5.65 1.21
C VAL A 39 -12.36 5.87 1.54
N ALA A 40 -11.51 4.91 1.21
CA ALA A 40 -10.08 4.99 1.47
C ALA A 40 -9.27 4.59 0.22
N MET A 41 -8.17 5.28 0.01
CA MET A 41 -7.23 4.99 -1.07
C MET A 41 -5.82 5.04 -0.53
N LEU A 42 -4.99 4.13 -1.01
CA LEU A 42 -3.56 4.13 -0.77
C LEU A 42 -2.83 4.23 -2.10
N GLU A 43 -1.96 5.21 -2.19
CA GLU A 43 -1.01 5.36 -3.29
C GLU A 43 0.40 5.44 -2.70
N MET A 44 1.31 4.63 -3.22
CA MET A 44 2.69 4.65 -2.76
C MET A 44 3.67 4.59 -3.92
N MET A 45 4.84 5.17 -3.71
CA MET A 45 5.99 5.08 -4.58
C MET A 45 7.16 4.50 -3.79
N VAL A 46 7.70 3.39 -4.27
CA VAL A 46 8.90 2.75 -3.72
C VAL A 46 10.03 2.99 -4.71
N ALA A 47 11.02 3.77 -4.29
CA ALA A 47 12.14 4.12 -5.13
C ALA A 47 12.98 2.88 -5.52
N ASP A 48 13.59 2.92 -6.70
CA ASP A 48 14.47 1.85 -7.20
C ASP A 48 15.60 1.51 -6.23
N GLU A 49 16.13 2.50 -5.53
CA GLU A 49 17.18 2.35 -4.50
C GLU A 49 16.77 1.45 -3.30
N CYS A 50 15.46 1.23 -3.10
CA CYS A 50 14.95 0.32 -2.06
C CYS A 50 15.16 -1.15 -2.41
N PHE A 51 15.42 -1.47 -3.67
CA PHE A 51 15.71 -2.80 -4.17
C PHE A 51 17.22 -3.04 -4.22
N GLU A 52 17.67 -4.29 -4.14
CA GLU A 52 19.11 -4.64 -4.28
C GLU A 52 19.54 -4.57 -5.73
N THR A 53 18.67 -5.01 -6.63
CA THR A 53 18.80 -4.92 -8.08
C THR A 53 17.48 -4.46 -8.63
N TYR A 54 17.51 -3.51 -9.53
CA TYR A 54 16.31 -2.97 -10.16
C TYR A 54 16.57 -2.80 -11.67
N GLU A 55 16.14 -3.79 -12.43
CA GLU A 55 16.28 -3.83 -13.89
C GLU A 55 14.91 -4.14 -14.47
N VAL A 56 14.20 -3.12 -14.93
CA VAL A 56 12.82 -3.27 -15.39
C VAL A 56 12.57 -2.49 -16.68
N GLU A 57 11.75 -3.04 -17.55
CA GLU A 57 11.07 -2.26 -18.58
C GLU A 57 9.79 -1.68 -18.00
N PRO A 58 9.40 -0.43 -18.38
CA PRO A 58 8.15 0.15 -17.89
C PRO A 58 6.95 -0.74 -18.20
N MET A 59 6.21 -1.12 -17.19
CA MET A 59 5.05 -1.99 -17.34
C MET A 59 4.02 -1.79 -16.23
N GLU A 60 2.80 -2.20 -16.51
CA GLU A 60 1.71 -2.27 -15.53
C GLU A 60 1.17 -3.70 -15.43
N ILE A 61 0.86 -4.11 -14.21
CA ILE A 61 0.22 -5.41 -13.96
C ILE A 61 -0.73 -5.30 -12.77
N GLY A 62 -1.89 -5.92 -12.87
CA GLY A 62 -2.77 -6.15 -11.73
C GLY A 62 -2.32 -7.38 -10.97
N ILE A 63 -2.29 -7.29 -9.65
CA ILE A 63 -1.81 -8.36 -8.77
C ILE A 63 -2.86 -8.71 -7.73
N ASP A 64 -3.09 -10.01 -7.57
CA ASP A 64 -3.81 -10.59 -6.44
C ASP A 64 -2.86 -10.55 -5.21
N LEU A 65 -3.15 -9.64 -4.29
CA LEU A 65 -2.32 -9.38 -3.10
C LEU A 65 -2.26 -10.58 -2.17
N ARG A 66 -3.35 -11.34 -2.05
CA ARG A 66 -3.39 -12.54 -1.23
C ARG A 66 -2.42 -13.60 -1.74
N LYS A 67 -2.46 -13.87 -3.06
CA LYS A 67 -1.53 -14.84 -3.66
C LYS A 67 -0.08 -14.40 -3.55
N LEU A 68 0.18 -13.11 -3.77
CA LEU A 68 1.52 -12.58 -3.60
C LEU A 68 1.98 -12.70 -2.14
N GLY A 69 1.15 -12.32 -1.18
CA GLY A 69 1.43 -12.46 0.25
C GLY A 69 1.71 -13.89 0.69
N GLU A 70 0.93 -14.87 0.19
CA GLU A 70 1.15 -16.30 0.47
C GLU A 70 2.55 -16.76 0.00
N VAL A 71 3.01 -16.30 -1.17
CA VAL A 71 4.34 -16.65 -1.67
C VAL A 71 5.43 -15.94 -0.89
N LEU A 72 5.26 -14.65 -0.59
CA LEU A 72 6.21 -13.89 0.20
C LEU A 72 6.36 -14.42 1.63
N ALA A 73 5.29 -15.02 2.18
CA ALA A 73 5.33 -15.65 3.52
C ALA A 73 6.24 -16.89 3.60
N LEU A 74 6.60 -17.50 2.46
CA LEU A 74 7.55 -18.61 2.42
C LEU A 74 8.99 -18.16 2.66
N ALA A 75 9.29 -16.89 2.46
CA ALA A 75 10.64 -16.37 2.61
C ALA A 75 11.04 -16.23 4.08
N GLY A 76 12.23 -16.71 4.43
CA GLY A 76 12.89 -16.46 5.71
C GLY A 76 13.43 -15.02 5.84
N PRO A 77 13.94 -14.62 7.00
CA PRO A 77 14.34 -13.22 7.26
C PRO A 77 15.47 -12.69 6.36
N ASN A 78 16.29 -13.57 5.80
CA ASN A 78 17.45 -13.23 4.97
C ASN A 78 17.33 -13.71 3.53
N ASP A 79 16.18 -14.26 3.13
CA ASP A 79 16.00 -14.77 1.78
C ASP A 79 15.90 -13.60 0.80
N LEU A 80 16.49 -13.79 -0.35
CA LEU A 80 16.32 -12.91 -1.49
C LEU A 80 14.99 -13.27 -2.18
N ILE A 81 14.25 -12.25 -2.54
CA ILE A 81 13.07 -12.39 -3.39
C ILE A 81 13.39 -11.75 -4.73
N GLU A 82 13.23 -12.53 -5.79
CA GLU A 82 13.35 -12.04 -7.16
C GLU A 82 11.96 -12.02 -7.79
N LEU A 83 11.67 -10.96 -8.51
CA LEU A 83 10.43 -10.77 -9.25
C LEU A 83 10.75 -10.58 -10.72
N ASP A 84 10.18 -11.43 -11.55
CA ASP A 84 10.26 -11.33 -13.00
C ASP A 84 8.86 -11.20 -13.60
N TYR A 85 8.81 -10.66 -14.81
CA TYR A 85 7.57 -10.58 -15.56
C TYR A 85 7.66 -11.37 -16.86
N ASP A 86 6.77 -12.35 -17.01
CA ASP A 86 6.62 -13.11 -18.22
C ASP A 86 5.54 -12.46 -19.10
N GLN A 87 5.98 -11.76 -20.14
CA GLN A 87 5.08 -11.10 -21.09
C GLN A 87 4.20 -12.07 -21.88
N ALA A 88 4.71 -13.26 -22.19
CA ALA A 88 3.97 -14.25 -22.98
C ALA A 88 2.73 -14.78 -22.26
N THR A 89 2.81 -14.88 -20.94
CA THR A 89 1.71 -15.37 -20.09
C THR A 89 1.06 -14.26 -19.27
N SER A 90 1.53 -13.02 -19.39
CA SER A 90 1.10 -11.87 -18.57
C SER A 90 1.10 -12.20 -17.09
N SER A 91 2.21 -12.74 -16.61
CA SER A 91 2.31 -13.26 -15.26
C SER A 91 3.54 -12.75 -14.53
N MET A 92 3.41 -12.48 -13.24
CA MET A 92 4.53 -12.26 -12.35
C MET A 92 5.11 -13.59 -11.92
N VAL A 93 6.41 -13.74 -12.05
CA VAL A 93 7.16 -14.89 -11.54
C VAL A 93 7.90 -14.46 -10.29
N VAL A 94 7.62 -15.15 -9.19
CA VAL A 94 8.23 -14.88 -7.88
C VAL A 94 9.15 -16.03 -7.52
N HIS A 95 10.42 -15.73 -7.27
CA HIS A 95 11.41 -16.66 -6.76
C HIS A 95 11.72 -16.36 -5.29
N VAL A 96 11.62 -17.39 -4.46
CA VAL A 96 11.96 -17.35 -3.04
C VAL A 96 12.75 -18.59 -2.72
N SER A 97 14.04 -18.46 -2.47
CA SER A 97 14.95 -19.61 -2.31
C SER A 97 14.79 -20.63 -3.46
N GLU A 98 14.45 -21.90 -3.18
CA GLU A 98 14.22 -22.92 -4.19
C GLU A 98 12.78 -22.87 -4.78
N VAL A 99 11.93 -22.02 -4.27
CA VAL A 99 10.51 -21.96 -4.68
C VAL A 99 10.35 -20.97 -5.82
N ARG A 100 9.80 -21.44 -6.93
CA ARG A 100 9.34 -20.60 -8.04
C ARG A 100 7.82 -20.66 -8.14
N ARG A 101 7.17 -19.50 -8.10
CA ARG A 101 5.73 -19.38 -8.25
C ARG A 101 5.39 -18.40 -9.36
N THR A 102 4.38 -18.74 -10.14
CA THR A 102 3.82 -17.86 -11.17
C THR A 102 2.45 -17.39 -10.71
N ILE A 103 2.27 -16.10 -10.66
CA ILE A 103 1.01 -15.42 -10.32
C ILE A 103 0.51 -14.77 -11.60
N ARG A 104 -0.62 -15.25 -12.12
CA ARG A 104 -1.22 -14.64 -13.30
C ARG A 104 -1.63 -13.21 -12.99
N GLY A 105 -1.23 -12.30 -13.86
CA GLY A 105 -1.64 -10.91 -13.79
C GLY A 105 -3.13 -10.76 -14.02
N LEU A 106 -3.72 -9.79 -13.32
CA LEU A 106 -5.08 -9.35 -13.53
C LEU A 106 -5.09 -8.26 -14.62
N ASP A 107 -6.20 -8.16 -15.33
CA ASP A 107 -6.38 -7.10 -16.31
C ASP A 107 -6.43 -5.74 -15.61
N VAL A 108 -5.44 -4.91 -15.86
CA VAL A 108 -5.31 -3.57 -15.25
C VAL A 108 -6.50 -2.66 -15.54
N SER A 109 -7.23 -2.90 -16.63
CA SER A 109 -8.44 -2.13 -16.98
C SER A 109 -9.62 -2.46 -16.08
N MET A 110 -9.59 -3.61 -15.40
CA MET A 110 -10.62 -4.05 -14.47
C MET A 110 -10.34 -3.58 -13.03
N ILE A 111 -9.11 -3.19 -12.74
CA ILE A 111 -8.74 -2.65 -11.43
C ILE A 111 -9.06 -1.17 -11.42
N GLU A 112 -9.96 -0.80 -10.55
CA GLU A 112 -10.43 0.58 -10.43
C GLU A 112 -9.31 1.52 -9.99
N GLU A 113 -9.20 2.63 -10.68
CA GLU A 113 -8.26 3.69 -10.39
C GLU A 113 -9.04 4.96 -10.04
N VAL A 114 -9.07 5.28 -8.77
CA VAL A 114 -9.66 6.55 -8.32
C VAL A 114 -8.60 7.63 -8.46
N LYS A 115 -8.86 8.61 -9.31
CA LYS A 115 -8.05 9.82 -9.34
C LYS A 115 -8.42 10.65 -8.12
N LEU A 116 -7.44 10.89 -7.25
CA LEU A 116 -7.62 11.85 -6.16
C LEU A 116 -8.08 13.17 -6.76
N PRO A 117 -9.20 13.74 -6.27
CA PRO A 117 -9.54 15.09 -6.64
C PRO A 117 -8.40 16.01 -6.23
N SER A 118 -8.08 17.01 -7.03
CA SER A 118 -7.15 18.06 -6.65
C SER A 118 -7.74 18.82 -5.47
N LEU A 119 -7.42 18.38 -4.26
CA LEU A 119 -7.81 19.06 -3.04
C LEU A 119 -6.79 20.18 -2.78
N ASP A 120 -7.20 21.40 -3.03
CA ASP A 120 -6.39 22.58 -2.70
C ASP A 120 -6.57 22.91 -1.22
N PHE A 121 -5.69 22.37 -0.40
CA PHE A 121 -5.60 22.71 1.03
C PHE A 121 -4.67 23.92 1.19
N GLU A 122 -5.12 25.10 0.78
CA GLU A 122 -4.33 26.32 0.95
C GLU A 122 -3.90 26.51 2.42
N GLY A 123 -2.59 26.49 2.61
CA GLY A 123 -1.97 26.99 3.85
C GLY A 123 -1.92 26.02 5.03
N MET A 124 -2.38 24.76 4.91
CA MET A 124 -2.34 23.83 6.03
C MET A 124 -1.42 22.64 5.76
N LYS A 125 -0.37 22.49 6.59
CA LYS A 125 0.51 21.33 6.62
C LYS A 125 0.73 20.88 8.06
N VAL A 126 0.42 19.62 8.34
CA VAL A 126 0.69 19.01 9.65
C VAL A 126 1.83 18.01 9.49
N VAL A 127 2.87 18.14 10.33
CA VAL A 127 3.96 17.19 10.44
C VAL A 127 3.93 16.62 11.85
N ILE A 128 3.75 15.31 11.97
CA ILE A 128 3.59 14.63 13.25
C ILE A 128 4.45 13.38 13.31
N SER A 129 4.97 13.05 14.49
CA SER A 129 5.63 11.76 14.72
C SER A 129 4.65 10.62 14.58
N THR A 130 4.97 9.62 13.76
CA THR A 130 4.16 8.41 13.54
C THR A 130 3.84 7.69 14.84
N GLU A 131 4.82 7.61 15.77
CA GLU A 131 4.62 6.98 17.07
C GLU A 131 3.57 7.72 17.92
N LYS A 132 3.65 9.07 17.97
CA LYS A 132 2.68 9.88 18.69
C LYS A 132 1.29 9.79 18.07
N PHE A 133 1.23 9.82 16.74
CA PHE A 133 -0.01 9.69 15.99
C PHE A 133 -0.70 8.36 16.25
N ALA A 134 0.04 7.25 16.12
CA ALA A 134 -0.48 5.92 16.40
C ALA A 134 -0.96 5.75 17.86
N ARG A 135 -0.23 6.35 18.82
CA ARG A 135 -0.62 6.34 20.23
C ARG A 135 -1.91 7.12 20.47
N SER A 136 -2.07 8.28 19.81
CA SER A 136 -3.28 9.09 19.90
C SER A 136 -4.50 8.36 19.37
N PHE A 137 -4.38 7.65 18.24
CA PHE A 137 -5.45 6.83 17.70
C PHE A 137 -5.82 5.67 18.63
N LYS A 138 -4.82 4.98 19.19
CA LYS A 138 -5.07 3.90 20.17
C LYS A 138 -5.80 4.43 21.40
N ALA A 139 -5.47 5.63 21.86
CA ALA A 139 -6.15 6.24 23.02
C ALA A 139 -7.59 6.66 22.66
N ALA A 140 -7.79 7.29 21.50
CA ALA A 140 -9.11 7.70 21.03
C ALA A 140 -10.07 6.49 20.89
N LYS A 141 -9.57 5.36 20.40
CA LYS A 141 -10.32 4.12 20.21
C LYS A 141 -10.85 3.53 21.53
N LEU A 142 -10.28 3.89 22.67
CA LEU A 142 -10.81 3.49 23.99
C LEU A 142 -12.10 4.23 24.37
N GLY A 143 -12.37 5.37 23.74
CA GLY A 143 -13.53 6.21 24.02
C GLY A 143 -14.70 6.02 23.04
N GLY A 144 -14.52 5.31 21.93
CA GLY A 144 -15.56 5.07 20.93
C GLY A 144 -15.01 4.71 19.56
N ASP A 145 -15.90 4.43 18.62
CA ASP A 145 -15.56 4.02 17.23
C ASP A 145 -15.33 5.19 16.29
N LEU A 146 -15.72 6.41 16.71
CA LEU A 146 -15.49 7.63 15.95
C LEU A 146 -14.29 8.40 16.47
N VAL A 147 -13.52 8.95 15.54
CA VAL A 147 -12.35 9.75 15.82
C VAL A 147 -12.45 11.09 15.08
N ASP A 148 -12.37 12.18 15.85
CA ASP A 148 -12.29 13.52 15.31
C ASP A 148 -10.83 13.98 15.20
N LEU A 149 -10.48 14.49 14.04
CA LEU A 149 -9.21 15.14 13.77
C LEU A 149 -9.44 16.65 13.66
N SER A 150 -8.79 17.42 14.51
CA SER A 150 -8.87 18.88 14.49
C SER A 150 -7.50 19.52 14.40
N VAL A 151 -7.42 20.61 13.65
CA VAL A 151 -6.20 21.40 13.45
C VAL A 151 -6.53 22.85 13.68
N ASP A 152 -5.69 23.52 14.46
CA ASP A 152 -5.65 24.99 14.58
C ASP A 152 -4.21 25.49 14.37
N ALA A 153 -4.00 26.80 14.53
CA ALA A 153 -2.68 27.42 14.31
C ALA A 153 -1.56 26.87 15.22
N SER A 154 -1.90 26.19 16.30
CA SER A 154 -0.96 25.75 17.34
C SER A 154 -1.04 24.27 17.67
N HIS A 155 -2.14 23.61 17.34
CA HIS A 155 -2.43 22.24 17.78
C HIS A 155 -2.99 21.37 16.65
N PHE A 156 -2.57 20.12 16.68
CA PHE A 156 -3.25 18.99 16.04
C PHE A 156 -3.78 18.06 17.13
N ALA A 157 -5.09 17.83 17.13
CA ALA A 157 -5.71 16.96 18.14
C ALA A 157 -6.44 15.78 17.51
N VAL A 158 -6.34 14.64 18.18
CA VAL A 158 -7.09 13.41 17.91
C VAL A 158 -7.98 13.19 19.12
N ARG A 159 -9.30 13.15 18.94
CA ARG A 159 -10.28 12.96 20.02
C ARG A 159 -11.17 11.78 19.71
N SER A 160 -11.65 11.07 20.74
CA SER A 160 -12.78 10.17 20.57
C SER A 160 -14.02 11.00 20.31
N GLY A 161 -14.69 10.75 19.19
CA GLY A 161 -15.98 11.33 18.91
C GLY A 161 -17.08 10.55 19.61
N GLU A 162 -17.94 11.21 20.37
CA GLU A 162 -19.27 10.66 20.63
C GLU A 162 -20.13 10.95 19.41
N PRO A 163 -21.01 10.03 18.97
CA PRO A 163 -22.02 10.39 18.00
C PRO A 163 -22.84 11.53 18.62
N THR A 164 -22.63 12.76 18.14
CA THR A 164 -23.53 13.86 18.47
C THR A 164 -24.88 13.51 17.92
N GLY A 165 -25.70 12.85 18.76
CA GLY A 165 -27.11 12.71 18.51
C GLY A 165 -27.77 14.07 18.69
N GLU A 166 -28.13 14.73 17.61
CA GLU A 166 -29.31 15.56 17.52
C GLU A 166 -30.40 14.80 16.78
#